data_c590be2c69f39ddcd16d4fd5cb14bbf1
#
_entry.id   c590be2c69f39ddcd16d4fd5cb14bbf1
#
_cell.length_a   1.000
_cell.length_b   1.000
_cell.length_c   1.000
_cell.angle_alpha   90.00
_cell.angle_beta   90.00
_cell.angle_gamma   90.00
#
_symmetry.space_group_name_H-M   'P 1'
#
loop_
_entity.id
_entity.type
_entity.pdbx_description
1 polymer ?
#
loop_
_entity_poly.entity_id
_entity_poly.type
_entity_poly.pdbx_seq_one_letter_code
_entity_poly.pdbx_strand_id
1 'polypeptide(L)'
;MAIQTFKCVIAVALLSLSSLKSGQATDLNVDFVANVLETTCNISLEQDGNININNDGMDNYSLKIPDIRLEKVINADVAAQADFKLVATGCSANVMKITTRIFGSSISGALINNEATGDAANHIGMGFKRRNSEDSAFILPNNSDAIQWSANEMSNGLPMTVALRETTAGAGTIGSFRAKATFNFTYE
;
A
#
# COMPACT_ATOMS: atom_id res chain seq x y z
N MET A 1 5.86 -13.53 -97.57
CA MET A 1 4.70 -12.83 -96.94
C MET A 1 4.57 -13.13 -95.45
N ALA A 2 5.60 -13.67 -94.77
CA ALA A 2 5.54 -14.09 -93.34
C ALA A 2 6.37 -13.21 -92.35
N ILE A 3 7.09 -12.21 -92.82
CA ILE A 3 8.00 -11.41 -91.97
C ILE A 3 7.34 -10.12 -91.46
N GLN A 4 6.27 -9.63 -92.14
CA GLN A 4 5.61 -8.38 -91.69
C GLN A 4 4.60 -8.55 -90.57
N THR A 5 4.03 -9.74 -90.37
CA THR A 5 3.06 -10.02 -89.31
C THR A 5 3.74 -10.22 -87.97
N PHE A 6 5.02 -10.66 -87.95
CA PHE A 6 5.75 -10.90 -86.69
C PHE A 6 6.22 -9.59 -86.03
N LYS A 7 6.47 -8.53 -86.77
CA LYS A 7 6.88 -7.22 -86.23
C LYS A 7 5.73 -6.45 -85.61
N CYS A 8 4.50 -6.63 -86.05
CA CYS A 8 3.35 -5.99 -85.41
C CYS A 8 2.95 -6.61 -84.08
N VAL A 9 3.13 -7.93 -83.87
CA VAL A 9 2.78 -8.61 -82.62
C VAL A 9 3.74 -8.27 -81.54
N ILE A 10 5.03 -8.05 -81.83
CA ILE A 10 6.03 -7.64 -80.84
C ILE A 10 5.84 -6.19 -80.33
N ALA A 11 5.37 -5.31 -81.27
CA ALA A 11 5.14 -3.91 -80.88
C ALA A 11 3.91 -3.72 -79.99
N VAL A 12 2.86 -4.56 -80.10
CA VAL A 12 1.69 -4.52 -79.20
C VAL A 12 1.97 -5.11 -77.86
N ALA A 13 2.85 -6.12 -77.74
CA ALA A 13 3.24 -6.72 -76.49
C ALA A 13 4.11 -5.79 -75.64
N LEU A 14 4.86 -4.87 -76.24
CA LEU A 14 5.71 -3.91 -75.52
C LEU A 14 4.96 -2.66 -74.98
N LEU A 15 3.78 -2.36 -75.48
CA LEU A 15 2.98 -1.23 -74.99
C LEU A 15 2.07 -1.60 -73.80
N SER A 16 1.89 -2.88 -73.51
CA SER A 16 1.06 -3.32 -72.34
C SER A 16 1.80 -3.43 -71.02
N LEU A 17 3.11 -3.23 -71.01
CA LEU A 17 3.91 -3.32 -69.79
C LEU A 17 4.14 -1.97 -69.06
N SER A 18 3.62 -0.87 -69.54
CA SER A 18 3.93 0.48 -69.03
C SER A 18 2.89 1.07 -68.04
N SER A 19 1.95 0.25 -67.53
CA SER A 19 0.93 0.73 -66.59
C SER A 19 0.97 0.05 -65.23
N LEU A 20 2.14 -0.39 -64.78
CA LEU A 20 2.37 -0.68 -63.35
C LEU A 20 2.45 0.67 -62.63
N LYS A 21 1.31 1.20 -62.21
CA LYS A 21 1.28 2.25 -61.20
C LYS A 21 1.85 1.64 -59.93
N SER A 22 3.08 2.02 -59.61
CA SER A 22 3.62 1.80 -58.28
C SER A 22 2.69 2.48 -57.28
N GLY A 23 1.93 1.69 -56.52
CA GLY A 23 1.18 2.18 -55.40
C GLY A 23 2.20 2.81 -54.42
N GLN A 24 2.11 4.11 -54.23
CA GLN A 24 2.85 4.75 -53.16
C GLN A 24 2.21 4.30 -51.84
N ALA A 25 2.95 3.56 -51.03
CA ALA A 25 2.57 3.32 -49.67
C ALA A 25 2.62 4.67 -48.94
N THR A 26 1.48 5.13 -48.48
CA THR A 26 1.40 6.32 -47.63
C THR A 26 1.71 5.86 -46.21
N ASP A 27 2.88 6.23 -45.67
CA ASP A 27 3.20 6.02 -44.28
C ASP A 27 2.30 6.92 -43.44
N LEU A 28 1.42 6.30 -42.67
CA LEU A 28 0.59 6.99 -41.67
C LEU A 28 1.39 7.05 -40.36
N ASN A 29 1.93 8.23 -40.03
CA ASN A 29 2.50 8.49 -38.71
C ASN A 29 1.37 8.82 -37.73
N VAL A 30 1.23 8.03 -36.68
CA VAL A 30 0.27 8.28 -35.60
C VAL A 30 1.06 8.54 -34.35
N ASP A 31 1.06 9.77 -33.84
CA ASP A 31 1.59 10.13 -32.54
C ASP A 31 0.54 9.81 -31.48
N PHE A 32 0.86 8.85 -30.61
CA PHE A 32 0.03 8.50 -29.46
C PHE A 32 0.60 9.11 -28.20
N VAL A 33 -0.12 10.05 -27.59
CA VAL A 33 0.23 10.65 -26.29
C VAL A 33 -0.74 10.12 -25.26
N ALA A 34 -0.23 9.36 -24.30
CA ALA A 34 -0.99 8.89 -23.13
C ALA A 34 -0.43 9.53 -21.88
N ASN A 35 -1.28 10.20 -21.10
CA ASN A 35 -0.94 10.64 -19.75
C ASN A 35 -1.32 9.50 -18.79
N VAL A 36 -0.32 8.86 -18.21
CA VAL A 36 -0.53 7.86 -17.14
C VAL A 36 -0.53 8.62 -15.83
N LEU A 37 -1.70 8.70 -15.17
CA LEU A 37 -1.83 9.28 -13.85
C LEU A 37 -1.68 8.17 -12.83
N GLU A 38 -0.75 8.35 -11.89
CA GLU A 38 -0.60 7.47 -10.75
C GLU A 38 -1.76 7.69 -9.77
N THR A 39 -2.38 6.59 -9.34
CA THR A 39 -3.46 6.63 -8.35
C THR A 39 -2.83 6.57 -6.97
N THR A 40 -2.69 7.70 -6.30
CA THR A 40 -2.00 7.83 -5.01
C THR A 40 -2.69 8.81 -4.08
N CYS A 41 -2.37 8.68 -2.78
CA CYS A 41 -2.64 9.67 -1.74
C CYS A 41 -1.37 9.90 -0.91
N ASN A 42 -1.25 11.05 -0.29
CA ASN A 42 -0.30 11.26 0.78
C ASN A 42 -0.92 10.78 2.09
N ILE A 43 -0.27 9.83 2.76
CA ILE A 43 -0.74 9.32 4.04
C ILE A 43 0.10 9.92 5.15
N SER A 44 -0.56 10.42 6.19
CA SER A 44 0.06 10.87 7.43
C SER A 44 -0.51 10.14 8.63
N LEU A 45 0.30 10.07 9.69
CA LEU A 45 -0.12 9.55 10.99
C LEU A 45 -0.36 10.75 11.89
N GLU A 46 -1.58 10.90 12.37
CA GLU A 46 -1.98 12.00 13.23
C GLU A 46 -2.26 11.52 14.65
N GLN A 47 -1.93 12.39 15.59
CA GLN A 47 -2.25 12.18 17.00
C GLN A 47 -3.76 12.20 17.20
N ASP A 48 -4.25 11.23 17.97
CA ASP A 48 -5.64 11.18 18.37
C ASP A 48 -5.71 10.73 19.84
N GLY A 49 -5.86 11.71 20.72
CA GLY A 49 -5.75 11.48 22.17
C GLY A 49 -4.45 12.03 22.80
N ASN A 50 -4.04 11.44 23.91
CA ASN A 50 -2.95 11.93 24.76
C ASN A 50 -1.60 11.25 24.49
N ILE A 51 -1.29 10.96 23.23
CA ILE A 51 -0.01 10.34 22.86
C ILE A 51 0.83 11.31 22.04
N ASN A 52 2.16 11.15 22.13
CA ASN A 52 3.09 11.89 21.29
C ASN A 52 3.45 11.07 20.06
N ILE A 53 3.17 11.65 18.90
CA ILE A 53 3.61 11.13 17.59
C ILE A 53 4.59 12.14 17.00
N ASN A 54 5.80 11.67 16.68
CA ASN A 54 6.79 12.47 15.99
C ASN A 54 6.86 11.98 14.53
N ASN A 55 6.89 12.93 13.59
CA ASN A 55 7.23 12.65 12.21
C ASN A 55 8.75 12.73 12.07
N ASP A 56 9.39 11.60 11.85
CA ASP A 56 10.85 11.48 11.74
C ASP A 56 11.35 11.66 10.29
N GLY A 57 10.45 12.02 9.39
CA GLY A 57 10.72 12.23 7.96
C GLY A 57 10.65 10.95 7.14
N MET A 58 10.54 11.10 5.80
CA MET A 58 10.44 9.98 4.86
C MET A 58 9.39 8.93 5.23
N ASP A 59 8.20 9.39 5.63
CA ASP A 59 7.06 8.55 6.05
C ASP A 59 7.35 7.63 7.26
N ASN A 60 8.35 8.01 8.07
CA ASN A 60 8.62 7.36 9.35
C ASN A 60 8.02 8.16 10.49
N TYR A 61 7.39 7.45 11.41
CA TYR A 61 6.75 8.02 12.59
C TYR A 61 7.16 7.25 13.83
N SER A 62 7.43 7.97 14.90
CA SER A 62 7.64 7.40 16.24
C SER A 62 6.42 7.69 17.11
N LEU A 63 5.85 6.63 17.68
CA LEU A 63 4.77 6.71 18.65
C LEU A 63 5.33 6.27 19.99
N LYS A 64 5.26 7.15 21.00
CA LYS A 64 5.71 6.85 22.35
C LYS A 64 4.53 6.58 23.26
N ILE A 65 4.38 5.32 23.69
CA ILE A 65 3.50 4.95 24.78
C ILE A 65 4.23 5.29 26.11
N PRO A 66 3.60 5.99 27.05
CA PRO A 66 4.19 6.27 28.37
C PRO A 66 4.56 5.00 29.11
N ASP A 67 5.39 5.12 30.15
CA ASP A 67 5.74 3.97 31.00
C ASP A 67 4.49 3.35 31.61
N ILE A 68 4.34 2.05 31.40
CA ILE A 68 3.15 1.30 31.78
C ILE A 68 3.50 0.17 32.72
N ARG A 69 2.66 -0.04 33.71
CA ARG A 69 2.79 -1.19 34.60
C ARG A 69 2.41 -2.47 33.89
N LEU A 70 3.16 -3.53 34.10
CA LEU A 70 2.92 -4.84 33.49
C LEU A 70 1.48 -5.34 33.74
N GLU A 71 0.93 -5.12 34.92
CA GLU A 71 -0.45 -5.50 35.24
C GLU A 71 -1.50 -4.89 34.30
N LYS A 72 -1.23 -3.68 33.75
CA LYS A 72 -2.11 -3.03 32.79
C LYS A 72 -2.08 -3.72 31.41
N VAL A 73 -0.92 -4.23 31.04
CA VAL A 73 -0.74 -5.01 29.82
C VAL A 73 -1.44 -6.37 29.95
N ILE A 74 -1.24 -7.06 31.09
CA ILE A 74 -1.84 -8.36 31.41
C ILE A 74 -3.38 -8.27 31.42
N ASN A 75 -3.91 -7.23 32.06
CA ASN A 75 -5.37 -7.04 32.18
C ASN A 75 -6.01 -6.38 30.96
N ALA A 76 -5.27 -6.21 29.88
CA ALA A 76 -5.74 -5.55 28.65
C ALA A 76 -6.35 -4.15 28.89
N ASP A 77 -5.83 -3.44 29.91
CA ASP A 77 -6.32 -2.13 30.30
C ASP A 77 -6.12 -1.09 29.18
N VAL A 78 -7.04 -0.12 29.12
CA VAL A 78 -6.94 1.00 28.16
C VAL A 78 -5.67 1.83 28.32
N ALA A 79 -5.07 1.86 29.54
CA ALA A 79 -3.79 2.52 29.75
C ALA A 79 -2.63 1.87 28.98
N ALA A 80 -2.77 0.59 28.54
CA ALA A 80 -1.82 -0.10 27.68
C ALA A 80 -2.16 0.07 26.20
N GLN A 81 -2.90 1.11 25.84
CA GLN A 81 -3.32 1.41 24.48
C GLN A 81 -3.01 2.87 24.13
N ALA A 82 -2.87 3.14 22.85
CA ALA A 82 -2.70 4.47 22.33
C ALA A 82 -3.49 4.62 21.02
N ASP A 83 -4.23 5.70 20.92
CA ASP A 83 -5.05 5.99 19.75
C ASP A 83 -4.32 6.93 18.80
N PHE A 84 -4.45 6.65 17.52
CA PHE A 84 -3.91 7.46 16.44
C PHE A 84 -4.87 7.41 15.24
N LYS A 85 -4.59 8.25 14.25
CA LYS A 85 -5.38 8.30 13.02
C LYS A 85 -4.47 8.27 11.81
N LEU A 86 -4.79 7.45 10.83
CA LEU A 86 -4.20 7.50 9.49
C LEU A 86 -5.04 8.45 8.64
N VAL A 87 -4.43 9.47 8.06
CA VAL A 87 -5.12 10.50 7.27
C VAL A 87 -4.59 10.48 5.85
N ALA A 88 -5.51 10.42 4.88
CA ALA A 88 -5.21 10.50 3.47
C ALA A 88 -5.49 11.91 2.95
N THR A 89 -4.51 12.53 2.28
CA THR A 89 -4.62 13.86 1.69
C THR A 89 -4.08 13.87 0.27
N GLY A 90 -4.50 14.85 -0.53
CA GLY A 90 -3.99 15.01 -1.89
C GLY A 90 -4.23 13.79 -2.79
N CYS A 91 -5.28 13.02 -2.51
CA CYS A 91 -5.62 11.86 -3.32
C CYS A 91 -5.91 12.25 -4.77
N SER A 92 -5.45 11.43 -5.69
CA SER A 92 -5.84 11.53 -7.10
C SER A 92 -7.37 11.37 -7.23
N ALA A 93 -7.98 12.07 -8.17
CA ALA A 93 -9.43 12.07 -8.37
C ALA A 93 -10.04 10.67 -8.63
N ASN A 94 -9.21 9.72 -9.05
CA ASN A 94 -9.61 8.36 -9.37
C ASN A 94 -9.53 7.40 -8.18
N VAL A 95 -9.07 7.85 -7.00
CA VAL A 95 -9.01 7.00 -5.81
C VAL A 95 -10.42 6.81 -5.26
N MET A 96 -10.95 5.62 -5.46
CA MET A 96 -12.27 5.21 -4.97
C MET A 96 -12.19 4.31 -3.73
N LYS A 97 -10.98 3.76 -3.46
CA LYS A 97 -10.78 2.81 -2.38
C LYS A 97 -9.35 2.89 -1.87
N ILE A 98 -9.18 2.84 -0.56
CA ILE A 98 -7.91 2.69 0.12
C ILE A 98 -7.94 1.40 0.93
N THR A 99 -6.89 0.61 0.79
CA THR A 99 -6.70 -0.61 1.55
C THR A 99 -5.35 -0.57 2.26
N THR A 100 -5.33 -0.88 3.55
CA THR A 100 -4.10 -0.88 4.37
C THR A 100 -3.80 -2.30 4.85
N ARG A 101 -2.53 -2.71 4.75
CA ARG A 101 -1.98 -3.93 5.36
C ARG A 101 -0.87 -3.58 6.32
N ILE A 102 -0.73 -4.37 7.39
CA ILE A 102 0.28 -4.15 8.43
C ILE A 102 1.30 -5.29 8.37
N PHE A 103 2.58 -4.93 8.49
CA PHE A 103 3.70 -5.87 8.49
C PHE A 103 4.60 -5.63 9.72
N GLY A 104 5.13 -6.72 10.24
CA GLY A 104 6.12 -6.73 11.32
C GLY A 104 7.22 -7.75 11.04
N SER A 105 8.42 -7.54 11.58
CA SER A 105 9.57 -8.41 11.38
C SER A 105 9.44 -9.75 12.10
N SER A 106 8.87 -9.73 13.30
CA SER A 106 8.61 -10.92 14.14
C SER A 106 7.22 -10.82 14.73
N ILE A 107 6.43 -11.87 14.61
CA ILE A 107 5.03 -11.88 15.05
C ILE A 107 4.69 -13.09 15.91
N SER A 108 3.74 -12.90 16.82
CA SER A 108 3.09 -13.94 17.61
C SER A 108 1.57 -13.75 17.50
N GLY A 109 0.92 -14.55 16.67
CA GLY A 109 -0.49 -14.36 16.34
C GLY A 109 -0.75 -12.99 15.71
N ALA A 110 -1.57 -12.16 16.33
CA ALA A 110 -1.88 -10.80 15.87
C ALA A 110 -0.93 -9.72 16.44
N LEU A 111 0.10 -10.12 17.18
CA LEU A 111 1.01 -9.20 17.85
C LEU A 111 2.38 -9.18 17.18
N ILE A 112 2.95 -8.00 17.00
CA ILE A 112 4.33 -7.79 16.60
C ILE A 112 5.18 -7.84 17.88
N ASN A 113 6.19 -8.70 17.89
CA ASN A 113 7.01 -8.97 19.06
C ASN A 113 7.92 -7.80 19.41
N ASN A 114 8.35 -7.77 20.67
CA ASN A 114 9.35 -6.84 21.16
C ASN A 114 10.71 -7.06 20.47
N GLU A 115 11.32 -5.98 19.99
CA GLU A 115 12.64 -5.94 19.35
C GLU A 115 13.68 -5.16 20.19
N ALA A 116 13.33 -4.78 21.43
CA ALA A 116 14.27 -4.08 22.31
C ALA A 116 15.47 -4.97 22.63
N THR A 117 16.66 -4.35 22.72
CA THR A 117 17.91 -5.01 23.14
C THR A 117 18.28 -4.56 24.56
N GLY A 118 18.88 -5.43 25.34
CA GLY A 118 19.10 -5.18 26.78
C GLY A 118 17.76 -5.27 27.51
N ASP A 119 17.69 -5.28 28.79
CA ASP A 119 16.52 -5.34 29.69
C ASP A 119 15.13 -5.35 29.01
N ALA A 120 14.97 -6.22 28.02
CA ALA A 120 13.77 -6.30 27.19
C ALA A 120 12.61 -6.96 27.94
N ALA A 121 11.42 -6.38 27.83
CA ALA A 121 10.19 -7.04 28.25
C ALA A 121 9.97 -8.30 27.40
N ASN A 122 9.90 -9.48 28.01
CA ASN A 122 9.65 -10.73 27.30
C ASN A 122 8.15 -11.00 27.24
N HIS A 123 7.74 -11.73 26.22
CA HIS A 123 6.35 -12.13 25.99
C HIS A 123 5.37 -10.95 25.94
N ILE A 124 5.83 -9.79 25.51
CA ILE A 124 5.01 -8.62 25.23
C ILE A 124 5.07 -8.33 23.73
N GLY A 125 3.93 -8.01 23.14
CA GLY A 125 3.79 -7.66 21.73
C GLY A 125 2.85 -6.48 21.53
N MET A 126 2.91 -5.90 20.34
CA MET A 126 2.14 -4.75 19.89
C MET A 126 1.11 -5.19 18.85
N GLY A 127 -0.18 -4.98 19.14
CA GLY A 127 -1.28 -5.26 18.20
C GLY A 127 -1.96 -3.99 17.73
N PHE A 128 -2.57 -4.05 16.53
CA PHE A 128 -3.32 -2.95 15.94
C PHE A 128 -4.77 -3.36 15.71
N LYS A 129 -5.69 -2.45 15.98
CA LYS A 129 -7.12 -2.63 15.73
C LYS A 129 -7.78 -1.29 15.38
N ARG A 130 -8.98 -1.32 14.82
CA ARG A 130 -9.79 -0.11 14.70
C ARG A 130 -10.10 0.42 16.10
N ARG A 131 -10.17 1.75 16.25
CA ARG A 131 -10.54 2.34 17.53
C ARG A 131 -11.87 1.79 18.03
N ASN A 132 -11.99 1.62 19.34
CA ASN A 132 -13.15 1.08 20.05
C ASN A 132 -13.51 -0.37 19.69
N SER A 133 -12.66 -1.08 18.97
CA SER A 133 -12.83 -2.53 18.76
C SER A 133 -12.24 -3.33 19.92
N GLU A 134 -12.78 -4.53 20.14
CA GLU A 134 -12.22 -5.49 21.10
C GLU A 134 -10.90 -6.08 20.59
N ASP A 135 -10.12 -6.70 21.49
CA ASP A 135 -8.83 -7.31 21.13
C ASP A 135 -8.99 -8.53 20.20
N SER A 136 -10.16 -9.16 20.16
CA SER A 136 -10.50 -10.19 19.17
C SER A 136 -10.47 -9.68 17.73
N ALA A 137 -10.53 -8.37 17.54
CA ALA A 137 -10.46 -7.69 16.24
C ALA A 137 -9.06 -7.16 15.89
N PHE A 138 -8.00 -7.62 16.56
CA PHE A 138 -6.64 -7.32 16.15
C PHE A 138 -6.39 -7.79 14.72
N ILE A 139 -5.79 -6.91 13.94
CA ILE A 139 -5.41 -7.16 12.56
C ILE A 139 -4.18 -8.06 12.55
N LEU A 140 -4.25 -9.15 11.79
CA LEU A 140 -3.14 -10.09 11.65
C LEU A 140 -2.04 -9.47 10.78
N PRO A 141 -0.84 -9.18 11.34
CA PRO A 141 0.28 -8.70 10.55
C PRO A 141 0.79 -9.78 9.58
N ASN A 142 1.46 -9.36 8.51
CA ASN A 142 2.07 -10.24 7.51
C ASN A 142 1.07 -11.20 6.82
N ASN A 143 -0.23 -10.91 6.91
CA ASN A 143 -1.28 -11.73 6.35
C ASN A 143 -2.03 -10.98 5.23
N SER A 144 -2.95 -11.70 4.59
CA SER A 144 -3.89 -11.14 3.63
C SER A 144 -4.93 -10.21 4.26
N ASP A 145 -5.02 -10.18 5.58
CA ASP A 145 -5.91 -9.27 6.30
C ASP A 145 -5.62 -7.83 5.91
N ALA A 146 -6.65 -7.19 5.39
CA ALA A 146 -6.55 -5.84 4.88
C ALA A 146 -7.66 -4.98 5.47
N ILE A 147 -7.30 -3.79 5.92
CA ILE A 147 -8.24 -2.79 6.38
C ILE A 147 -8.74 -2.03 5.16
N GLN A 148 -9.95 -2.25 4.74
CA GLN A 148 -10.59 -1.43 3.73
C GLN A 148 -11.16 -0.18 4.39
N TRP A 149 -10.81 1.00 3.86
CA TRP A 149 -11.33 2.27 4.37
C TRP A 149 -12.76 2.48 3.86
N SER A 150 -13.63 2.91 4.75
CA SER A 150 -14.96 3.40 4.37
C SER A 150 -14.86 4.80 3.74
N ALA A 151 -15.90 5.25 3.04
CA ALA A 151 -15.95 6.59 2.46
C ALA A 151 -15.76 7.69 3.54
N ASN A 152 -16.28 7.49 4.74
CA ASN A 152 -16.07 8.40 5.86
C ASN A 152 -14.61 8.42 6.32
N GLU A 153 -13.94 7.27 6.37
CA GLU A 153 -12.53 7.18 6.75
C GLU A 153 -11.60 7.77 5.68
N MET A 154 -11.96 7.66 4.42
CA MET A 154 -11.23 8.33 3.34
C MET A 154 -11.28 9.87 3.47
N SER A 155 -12.38 10.41 3.98
CA SER A 155 -12.56 11.85 4.15
C SER A 155 -12.05 12.39 5.49
N ASN A 156 -12.15 11.60 6.57
CA ASN A 156 -11.91 12.04 7.95
C ASN A 156 -10.75 11.31 8.64
N GLY A 157 -10.10 10.37 7.92
CA GLY A 157 -9.05 9.51 8.43
C GLY A 157 -9.58 8.23 9.08
N LEU A 158 -8.74 7.21 9.09
CA LEU A 158 -9.00 5.89 9.70
C LEU A 158 -8.54 5.91 11.17
N PRO A 159 -9.46 5.87 12.15
CA PRO A 159 -9.10 5.83 13.56
C PRO A 159 -8.63 4.43 13.97
N MET A 160 -7.46 4.37 14.57
CA MET A 160 -6.77 3.14 14.98
C MET A 160 -6.38 3.19 16.45
N THR A 161 -6.23 2.02 17.04
CA THR A 161 -5.63 1.83 18.35
C THR A 161 -4.45 0.86 18.22
N VAL A 162 -3.32 1.23 18.80
CA VAL A 162 -2.21 0.30 19.09
C VAL A 162 -2.29 -0.11 20.55
N ALA A 163 -2.08 -1.40 20.84
CA ALA A 163 -2.17 -1.93 22.20
C ALA A 163 -0.99 -2.87 22.50
N LEU A 164 -0.46 -2.78 23.71
CA LEU A 164 0.50 -3.75 24.23
C LEU A 164 -0.25 -4.88 24.92
N ARG A 165 0.09 -6.12 24.59
CA ARG A 165 -0.51 -7.33 25.15
C ARG A 165 0.54 -8.42 25.36
N GLU A 166 0.23 -9.37 26.23
CA GLU A 166 1.04 -10.57 26.35
C GLU A 166 0.91 -11.44 25.08
N THR A 167 2.03 -11.92 24.57
CA THR A 167 2.08 -12.91 23.48
C THR A 167 1.84 -14.33 24.01
N THR A 168 2.05 -14.54 25.31
CA THR A 168 1.79 -15.78 26.03
C THR A 168 1.24 -15.41 27.41
N ALA A 169 0.02 -15.83 27.69
CA ALA A 169 -0.67 -15.48 28.94
C ALA A 169 0.13 -15.86 30.19
N GLY A 170 0.32 -14.91 31.09
CA GLY A 170 1.04 -15.08 32.34
C GLY A 170 2.56 -15.19 32.23
N ALA A 171 3.12 -15.00 31.03
CA ALA A 171 4.57 -15.09 30.78
C ALA A 171 5.24 -13.71 30.62
N GLY A 172 4.47 -12.62 30.57
CA GLY A 172 4.98 -11.27 30.39
C GLY A 172 5.94 -10.85 31.51
N THR A 173 7.01 -10.16 31.14
CA THR A 173 7.97 -9.61 32.08
C THR A 173 8.10 -8.10 31.93
N ILE A 174 8.56 -7.43 32.99
CA ILE A 174 8.95 -6.02 32.92
C ILE A 174 10.20 -5.85 32.06
N GLY A 175 10.37 -4.67 31.50
CA GLY A 175 11.53 -4.32 30.67
C GLY A 175 11.20 -3.26 29.63
N SER A 176 12.16 -2.97 28.79
CA SER A 176 11.99 -2.06 27.66
C SER A 176 11.19 -2.72 26.53
N PHE A 177 10.36 -1.93 25.86
CA PHE A 177 9.60 -2.36 24.69
C PHE A 177 9.91 -1.45 23.50
N ARG A 178 10.18 -2.07 22.37
CA ARG A 178 10.32 -1.42 21.07
C ARG A 178 9.86 -2.38 19.98
N ALA A 179 9.02 -1.92 19.07
CA ALA A 179 8.62 -2.71 17.91
C ALA A 179 8.44 -1.79 16.70
N LYS A 180 8.56 -2.37 15.50
CA LYS A 180 8.35 -1.67 14.24
C LYS A 180 7.21 -2.31 13.47
N ALA A 181 6.27 -1.47 13.01
CA ALA A 181 5.22 -1.86 12.09
C ALA A 181 5.38 -1.08 10.77
N THR A 182 5.13 -1.73 9.66
CA THR A 182 5.06 -1.09 8.34
C THR A 182 3.62 -1.17 7.85
N PHE A 183 3.08 -0.01 7.47
CA PHE A 183 1.75 0.10 6.87
C PHE A 183 1.90 0.25 5.36
N ASN A 184 1.36 -0.69 4.61
CA ASN A 184 1.33 -0.64 3.16
C ASN A 184 -0.06 -0.26 2.68
N PHE A 185 -0.12 0.72 1.79
CA PHE A 185 -1.36 1.25 1.24
C PHE A 185 -1.50 0.86 -0.23
N THR A 186 -2.70 0.44 -0.60
CA THR A 186 -3.08 0.17 -1.99
C THR A 186 -4.28 1.05 -2.32
N TYR A 187 -4.24 1.68 -3.48
CA TYR A 187 -5.25 2.61 -3.97
C TYR A 187 -5.92 2.04 -5.22
N GLU A 188 -7.24 2.10 -5.29
CA GLU A 188 -8.06 1.64 -6.42
C GLU A 188 -9.10 2.68 -6.80
#